data_cdcb6150713c06f88c1554575b20a62e
#
_entry.id   cdcb6150713c06f88c1554575b20a62e
#
_cell.length_a   1.000
_cell.length_b   1.000
_cell.length_c   1.000
_cell.angle_alpha   90.00
_cell.angle_beta   90.00
_cell.angle_gamma   90.00
#
_symmetry.space_group_name_H-M   'P 1'
#
loop_
_entity.id
_entity.type
_entity.pdbx_description
1 polymer ?
#
loop_
_entity_poly.entity_id
_entity_poly.type
_entity_poly.pdbx_seq_one_letter_code
_entity_poly.pdbx_strand_id
1 'polypeptide(L)'
;DMDLVEELVNNDPAVKGIWCVPKYSNPQGITYSDETVFRFANLKPAAEDFRIFWDNAYCVHHLYEDKQDYLLEILMECKKAGNPDMVYKFSSTSKISFPGSGIAAMAASDANLKDIRNMMKVQTIGHDKVNQLRHVRFFKDIHGIVEHMKKHADILRPKFETVLEVLDKELGGLEIGSWIAPRGGYFISFDALDGCAKAIVAKAKEAGVVLTGAGATFPYGKDPHDSNIRIAPSYPTPEELEMAADIFVLSVKLVLSLIHI
;
A
#
# COMPACT_ATOMS: atom_id res chain seq x y z
N ASP A 1 14.35 3.11 -0.89
CA ASP A 1 15.82 3.25 -0.88
C ASP A 1 16.45 1.91 -0.53
N MET A 2 16.85 1.15 -1.57
CA MET A 2 17.43 -0.19 -1.36
C MET A 2 18.88 -0.14 -0.88
N ASP A 3 19.61 0.93 -1.14
CA ASP A 3 21.00 1.07 -0.66
C ASP A 3 21.02 1.16 0.87
N LEU A 4 20.11 1.95 1.44
CA LEU A 4 19.93 2.03 2.88
C LEU A 4 19.44 0.71 3.49
N VAL A 5 18.51 0.01 2.82
CA VAL A 5 18.03 -1.30 3.27
C VAL A 5 19.17 -2.31 3.33
N GLU A 6 19.98 -2.39 2.28
CA GLU A 6 21.14 -3.29 2.23
C GLU A 6 22.19 -2.92 3.29
N GLU A 7 22.48 -1.64 3.47
CA GLU A 7 23.40 -1.16 4.49
C GLU A 7 22.96 -1.61 5.89
N LEU A 8 21.72 -1.32 6.26
CA LEU A 8 21.20 -1.65 7.59
C LEU A 8 21.08 -3.17 7.81
N VAL A 9 20.50 -3.88 6.87
CA VAL A 9 20.22 -5.32 7.01
C VAL A 9 21.50 -6.15 7.02
N ASN A 10 22.46 -5.79 6.17
CA ASN A 10 23.68 -6.59 6.02
C ASN A 10 24.73 -6.29 7.12
N ASN A 11 24.61 -5.19 7.85
CA ASN A 11 25.62 -4.78 8.82
C ASN A 11 25.13 -4.73 10.28
N ASP A 12 23.83 -4.62 10.54
CA ASP A 12 23.29 -4.52 11.89
C ASP A 12 22.51 -5.78 12.29
N PRO A 13 23.06 -6.62 13.20
CA PRO A 13 22.37 -7.83 13.68
C PRO A 13 21.14 -7.53 14.57
N ALA A 14 20.91 -6.28 14.96
CA ALA A 14 19.69 -5.88 15.66
C ALA A 14 18.50 -5.71 14.70
N VAL A 15 18.74 -5.57 13.40
CA VAL A 15 17.69 -5.49 12.38
C VAL A 15 17.16 -6.91 12.10
N LYS A 16 16.00 -7.23 12.64
CA LYS A 16 15.39 -8.57 12.59
C LYS A 16 14.38 -8.77 11.47
N GLY A 17 14.00 -7.71 10.80
CA GLY A 17 13.04 -7.83 9.68
C GLY A 17 12.68 -6.52 9.04
N ILE A 18 11.98 -6.63 7.93
CA ILE A 18 11.40 -5.51 7.21
C ILE A 18 9.96 -5.86 6.79
N TRP A 19 9.06 -4.90 6.92
CA TRP A 19 7.69 -5.02 6.42
C TRP A 19 7.56 -4.32 5.07
N CYS A 20 7.09 -5.05 4.06
CA CYS A 20 6.95 -4.56 2.70
C CYS A 20 5.50 -4.69 2.22
N VAL A 21 4.97 -3.63 1.60
CA VAL A 21 3.72 -3.68 0.82
C VAL A 21 4.09 -3.49 -0.65
N PRO A 22 4.40 -4.58 -1.37
CA PRO A 22 5.17 -4.50 -2.61
C PRO A 22 4.36 -4.11 -3.85
N LYS A 23 3.03 -4.16 -3.79
CA LYS A 23 2.17 -3.85 -4.92
C LYS A 23 1.07 -2.89 -4.51
N TYR A 24 0.90 -1.80 -5.28
CA TYR A 24 -0.06 -0.73 -5.02
C TYR A 24 0.02 -0.24 -3.57
N SER A 25 1.23 0.06 -3.12
CA SER A 25 1.58 0.28 -1.73
C SER A 25 0.77 1.38 -1.06
N ASN A 26 0.61 1.28 0.24
CA ASN A 26 0.06 2.32 1.10
C ASN A 26 1.24 3.11 1.73
N PRO A 27 1.36 4.43 1.46
CA PRO A 27 0.43 5.34 0.81
C PRO A 27 0.65 5.56 -0.69
N GLN A 28 1.76 5.12 -1.26
CA GLN A 28 2.28 5.63 -2.54
C GLN A 28 1.56 5.07 -3.78
N GLY A 29 0.87 3.94 -3.67
CA GLY A 29 0.23 3.30 -4.83
C GLY A 29 1.21 2.68 -5.84
N ILE A 30 2.50 2.58 -5.51
CA ILE A 30 3.55 2.02 -6.37
C ILE A 30 3.65 0.50 -6.26
N THR A 31 4.25 -0.10 -7.28
CA THR A 31 4.63 -1.52 -7.30
C THR A 31 6.15 -1.61 -7.41
N TYR A 32 6.75 -2.52 -6.64
CA TYR A 32 8.20 -2.75 -6.67
C TYR A 32 8.64 -3.22 -8.05
N SER A 33 9.77 -2.70 -8.53
CA SER A 33 10.42 -3.16 -9.75
C SER A 33 11.04 -4.55 -9.56
N ASP A 34 11.29 -5.24 -10.67
CA ASP A 34 12.00 -6.52 -10.66
C ASP A 34 13.38 -6.38 -10.00
N GLU A 35 14.09 -5.28 -10.25
CA GLU A 35 15.37 -4.97 -9.60
C GLU A 35 15.24 -4.88 -8.08
N THR A 36 14.22 -4.19 -7.59
CA THR A 36 13.94 -4.11 -6.15
C THR A 36 13.71 -5.49 -5.55
N VAL A 37 12.92 -6.34 -6.23
CA VAL A 37 12.66 -7.71 -5.75
C VAL A 37 13.93 -8.56 -5.78
N PHE A 38 14.77 -8.45 -6.82
CA PHE A 38 16.06 -9.13 -6.88
C PHE A 38 17.00 -8.68 -5.76
N ARG A 39 17.06 -7.39 -5.44
CA ARG A 39 17.87 -6.87 -4.34
C ARG A 39 17.39 -7.43 -3.00
N PHE A 40 16.08 -7.46 -2.74
CA PHE A 40 15.53 -8.12 -1.55
C PHE A 40 15.90 -9.60 -1.47
N ALA A 41 15.81 -10.34 -2.56
CA ALA A 41 16.12 -11.76 -2.60
C ALA A 41 17.60 -12.07 -2.32
N ASN A 42 18.49 -11.13 -2.65
CA ASN A 42 19.94 -11.27 -2.51
C ASN A 42 20.51 -10.63 -1.22
N LEU A 43 19.68 -10.14 -0.31
CA LEU A 43 20.13 -9.64 0.97
C LEU A 43 20.99 -10.69 1.71
N LYS A 44 21.97 -10.22 2.46
CA LYS A 44 22.87 -11.02 3.31
C LYS A 44 22.73 -10.57 4.76
N PRO A 45 21.60 -10.87 5.41
CA PRO A 45 21.33 -10.31 6.73
C PRO A 45 22.39 -10.66 7.75
N ALA A 46 22.82 -9.66 8.53
CA ALA A 46 23.70 -9.87 9.68
C ALA A 46 22.99 -10.67 10.80
N ALA A 47 21.67 -10.60 10.88
CA ALA A 47 20.86 -11.37 11.81
C ALA A 47 20.41 -12.70 11.16
N GLU A 48 20.75 -13.85 11.78
CA GLU A 48 20.34 -15.19 11.31
C GLU A 48 18.81 -15.37 11.27
N ASP A 49 18.11 -14.70 12.16
CA ASP A 49 16.65 -14.74 12.30
C ASP A 49 15.92 -13.62 11.51
N PHE A 50 16.61 -12.91 10.64
CA PHE A 50 16.00 -11.85 9.80
C PHE A 50 14.89 -12.41 8.91
N ARG A 51 13.78 -11.68 8.80
CA ARG A 51 12.65 -12.05 7.92
C ARG A 51 12.09 -10.83 7.19
N ILE A 52 11.69 -11.06 5.95
CA ILE A 52 10.91 -10.12 5.14
C ILE A 52 9.42 -10.48 5.29
N PHE A 53 8.63 -9.53 5.79
CA PHE A 53 7.17 -9.63 5.85
C PHE A 53 6.60 -9.01 4.57
N TRP A 54 6.27 -9.89 3.62
CA TRP A 54 5.80 -9.48 2.29
C TRP A 54 4.27 -9.43 2.26
N ASP A 55 3.71 -8.27 2.62
CA ASP A 55 2.27 -8.05 2.72
C ASP A 55 1.67 -7.71 1.35
N ASN A 56 1.14 -8.72 0.69
CA ASN A 56 0.54 -8.59 -0.62
C ASN A 56 -0.97 -8.24 -0.54
N ALA A 57 -1.30 -7.24 0.29
CA ALA A 57 -2.67 -6.84 0.60
C ALA A 57 -3.46 -6.36 -0.62
N TYR A 58 -2.77 -5.83 -1.64
CA TYR A 58 -3.40 -5.21 -2.81
C TYR A 58 -3.14 -5.98 -4.11
N CYS A 59 -2.78 -7.25 -4.06
CA CYS A 59 -2.33 -8.05 -5.21
C CYS A 59 -3.29 -8.06 -6.41
N VAL A 60 -4.59 -7.92 -6.18
CA VAL A 60 -5.65 -7.97 -7.22
C VAL A 60 -6.44 -6.67 -7.32
N HIS A 61 -5.96 -5.58 -6.72
CA HIS A 61 -6.66 -4.29 -6.68
C HIS A 61 -6.27 -3.39 -7.86
N HIS A 62 -6.38 -3.91 -9.07
CA HIS A 62 -6.13 -3.15 -10.30
C HIS A 62 -7.28 -2.15 -10.54
N LEU A 63 -6.96 -0.92 -10.94
CA LEU A 63 -7.96 0.05 -11.41
C LEU A 63 -8.24 -0.10 -12.91
N TYR A 64 -7.26 -0.59 -13.67
CA TYR A 64 -7.34 -0.74 -15.13
C TYR A 64 -7.09 -2.19 -15.54
N GLU A 65 -7.85 -2.70 -16.49
CA GLU A 65 -7.72 -4.08 -16.96
C GLU A 65 -6.48 -4.24 -17.87
N ASP A 66 -6.20 -3.24 -18.68
CA ASP A 66 -5.13 -3.20 -19.69
C ASP A 66 -3.79 -2.66 -19.14
N LYS A 67 -3.76 -2.12 -17.93
CA LYS A 67 -2.58 -1.48 -17.32
C LYS A 67 -2.30 -2.03 -15.92
N GLN A 68 -2.34 -3.36 -15.79
CA GLN A 68 -2.03 -4.01 -14.52
C GLN A 68 -0.53 -4.04 -14.27
N ASP A 69 -0.12 -3.71 -13.05
CA ASP A 69 1.26 -3.91 -12.66
C ASP A 69 1.55 -5.39 -12.44
N TYR A 70 2.72 -5.82 -12.85
CA TYR A 70 3.28 -7.12 -12.55
C TYR A 70 4.21 -7.00 -11.34
N LEU A 71 4.20 -7.99 -10.46
CA LEU A 71 5.12 -8.12 -9.35
C LEU A 71 5.81 -9.48 -9.42
N LEU A 72 7.14 -9.45 -9.45
CA LEU A 72 7.95 -10.66 -9.46
C LEU A 72 7.73 -11.50 -8.19
N GLU A 73 7.80 -12.82 -8.31
CA GLU A 73 7.49 -13.75 -7.21
C GLU A 73 8.69 -13.91 -6.26
N ILE A 74 8.64 -13.22 -5.13
CA ILE A 74 9.75 -13.11 -4.16
C ILE A 74 10.22 -14.45 -3.59
N LEU A 75 9.31 -15.41 -3.31
CA LEU A 75 9.69 -16.70 -2.75
C LEU A 75 10.56 -17.50 -3.73
N MET A 76 10.25 -17.41 -5.02
CA MET A 76 11.05 -18.07 -6.06
C MET A 76 12.41 -17.39 -6.22
N GLU A 77 12.45 -16.06 -6.17
CA GLU A 77 13.70 -15.31 -6.30
C GLU A 77 14.61 -15.57 -5.08
N CYS A 78 14.07 -15.55 -3.86
CA CYS A 78 14.81 -15.93 -2.66
C CYS A 78 15.34 -17.37 -2.73
N LYS A 79 14.56 -18.32 -3.25
CA LYS A 79 15.02 -19.70 -3.44
C LYS A 79 16.18 -19.78 -4.43
N LYS A 80 16.12 -19.06 -5.55
CA LYS A 80 17.21 -18.98 -6.55
C LYS A 80 18.48 -18.34 -5.96
N ALA A 81 18.32 -17.34 -5.10
CA ALA A 81 19.41 -16.64 -4.42
C ALA A 81 20.02 -17.43 -3.25
N GLY A 82 19.48 -18.61 -2.91
CA GLY A 82 19.96 -19.42 -1.78
C GLY A 82 19.40 -19.01 -0.41
N ASN A 83 18.38 -18.14 -0.37
CA ASN A 83 17.73 -17.58 0.83
C ASN A 83 16.26 -18.06 0.98
N PRO A 84 15.94 -19.38 0.89
CA PRO A 84 14.55 -19.85 0.81
C PRO A 84 13.71 -19.52 2.05
N ASP A 85 14.34 -19.34 3.21
CA ASP A 85 13.66 -19.14 4.49
C ASP A 85 13.48 -17.66 4.89
N MET A 86 13.91 -16.74 4.02
CA MET A 86 13.96 -15.30 4.39
C MET A 86 12.59 -14.62 4.37
N VAL A 87 11.58 -15.18 3.70
CA VAL A 87 10.31 -14.47 3.44
C VAL A 87 9.10 -15.15 4.06
N TYR A 88 8.26 -14.33 4.69
CA TYR A 88 6.86 -14.62 4.99
C TYR A 88 5.96 -13.79 4.08
N LYS A 89 5.25 -14.43 3.17
CA LYS A 89 4.35 -13.77 2.21
C LYS A 89 2.90 -13.91 2.67
N PHE A 90 2.20 -12.79 2.77
CA PHE A 90 0.83 -12.72 3.27
C PHE A 90 -0.13 -12.21 2.21
N SER A 91 -1.37 -12.65 2.29
CA SER A 91 -2.50 -12.08 1.58
C SER A 91 -3.78 -12.27 2.39
N SER A 92 -4.78 -11.43 2.15
CA SER A 92 -6.09 -11.58 2.78
C SER A 92 -7.22 -11.11 1.87
N THR A 93 -8.44 -11.57 2.18
CA THR A 93 -9.65 -11.12 1.49
C THR A 93 -10.34 -9.95 2.19
N SER A 94 -9.71 -9.35 3.22
CA SER A 94 -10.32 -8.28 4.01
C SER A 94 -10.71 -7.05 3.19
N LYS A 95 -9.98 -6.78 2.11
CA LYS A 95 -10.24 -5.70 1.15
C LYS A 95 -10.83 -6.21 -0.17
N ILE A 96 -11.12 -7.50 -0.27
CA ILE A 96 -11.68 -8.16 -1.46
C ILE A 96 -13.16 -8.50 -1.22
N SER A 97 -13.48 -9.12 -0.06
CA SER A 97 -14.84 -9.51 0.32
C SER A 97 -15.45 -8.52 1.33
N PHE A 98 -15.52 -8.90 2.61
CA PHE A 98 -16.11 -8.07 3.65
C PHE A 98 -15.10 -7.74 4.74
N PRO A 99 -14.99 -6.46 5.17
CA PRO A 99 -14.24 -6.09 6.36
C PRO A 99 -14.75 -6.87 7.60
N GLY A 100 -13.81 -7.38 8.39
CA GLY A 100 -14.15 -8.18 9.58
C GLY A 100 -14.55 -9.64 9.31
N SER A 101 -14.80 -10.02 8.06
CA SER A 101 -15.12 -11.40 7.65
C SER A 101 -14.11 -11.97 6.66
N GLY A 102 -12.94 -11.36 6.54
CA GLY A 102 -11.89 -11.83 5.64
C GLY A 102 -11.27 -13.15 6.10
N ILE A 103 -10.68 -13.85 5.15
CA ILE A 103 -9.74 -14.95 5.39
C ILE A 103 -8.35 -14.49 4.99
N ALA A 104 -7.32 -15.02 5.65
CA ALA A 104 -5.94 -14.75 5.31
C ALA A 104 -5.20 -16.03 4.92
N ALA A 105 -4.18 -15.87 4.11
CA ALA A 105 -3.27 -16.94 3.73
C ALA A 105 -1.82 -16.47 3.88
N MET A 106 -0.95 -17.41 4.22
CA MET A 106 0.48 -17.20 4.26
C MET A 106 1.18 -18.25 3.39
N ALA A 107 2.19 -17.80 2.65
CA ALA A 107 3.11 -18.67 1.93
C ALA A 107 4.54 -18.41 2.44
N ALA A 108 5.31 -19.47 2.60
CA ALA A 108 6.71 -19.43 3.02
C ALA A 108 7.39 -20.75 2.63
N SER A 109 8.67 -20.91 2.96
CA SER A 109 9.37 -22.21 2.83
C SER A 109 8.76 -23.29 3.72
N ASP A 110 9.04 -24.55 3.40
CA ASP A 110 8.56 -25.68 4.21
C ASP A 110 9.06 -25.63 5.65
N ALA A 111 10.31 -25.17 5.86
CA ALA A 111 10.88 -25.00 7.19
C ALA A 111 10.09 -23.96 8.00
N ASN A 112 9.90 -22.77 7.45
CA ASN A 112 9.10 -21.72 8.07
C ASN A 112 7.66 -22.14 8.34
N LEU A 113 7.01 -22.82 7.37
CA LEU A 113 5.63 -23.31 7.54
C LEU A 113 5.52 -24.38 8.63
N LYS A 114 6.53 -25.22 8.81
CA LYS A 114 6.56 -26.20 9.88
C LYS A 114 6.58 -25.53 11.25
N ASP A 115 7.42 -24.50 11.43
CA ASP A 115 7.56 -23.78 12.70
C ASP A 115 6.30 -22.99 13.02
N ILE A 116 5.76 -22.28 12.04
CA ILE A 116 4.52 -21.51 12.21
C ILE A 116 3.33 -22.43 12.54
N ARG A 117 3.18 -23.57 11.85
CA ARG A 117 2.13 -24.53 12.17
C ARG A 117 2.26 -25.08 13.60
N ASN A 118 3.46 -25.24 14.11
CA ASN A 118 3.68 -25.67 15.50
C ASN A 118 3.22 -24.59 16.50
N MET A 119 3.47 -23.33 16.23
CA MET A 119 2.95 -22.20 17.04
C MET A 119 1.42 -22.09 16.93
N MET A 120 0.88 -22.22 15.73
CA MET A 120 -0.57 -22.12 15.49
C MET A 120 -1.38 -23.21 16.23
N LYS A 121 -0.84 -24.39 16.45
CA LYS A 121 -1.51 -25.46 17.21
C LYS A 121 -1.84 -25.08 18.66
N VAL A 122 -1.03 -24.18 19.26
CA VAL A 122 -1.26 -23.66 20.60
C VAL A 122 -2.23 -22.49 20.58
N GLN A 123 -2.24 -21.73 19.49
CA GLN A 123 -3.10 -20.55 19.33
C GLN A 123 -4.56 -20.91 19.05
N THR A 124 -4.80 -21.90 18.19
CA THR A 124 -6.14 -22.34 17.80
C THR A 124 -6.14 -23.80 17.35
N ILE A 125 -7.21 -24.55 17.69
CA ILE A 125 -7.42 -25.92 17.18
C ILE A 125 -7.79 -25.90 15.70
N GLY A 126 -8.45 -24.85 15.23
CA GLY A 126 -8.83 -24.68 13.85
C GLY A 126 -9.35 -23.29 13.55
N HIS A 127 -9.23 -22.88 12.30
CA HIS A 127 -9.76 -21.61 11.82
C HIS A 127 -11.26 -21.72 11.50
N ASP A 128 -11.93 -20.58 11.35
CA ASP A 128 -13.33 -20.49 10.97
C ASP A 128 -13.59 -21.11 9.58
N LYS A 129 -13.97 -22.40 9.59
CA LYS A 129 -14.24 -23.16 8.37
C LYS A 129 -15.54 -22.74 7.70
N VAL A 130 -16.50 -22.19 8.45
CA VAL A 130 -17.75 -21.67 7.89
C VAL A 130 -17.46 -20.44 7.04
N ASN A 131 -16.61 -19.54 7.53
CA ASN A 131 -16.18 -18.36 6.77
C ASN A 131 -15.35 -18.75 5.54
N GLN A 132 -14.44 -19.73 5.67
CA GLN A 132 -13.70 -20.25 4.53
C GLN A 132 -14.65 -20.83 3.46
N LEU A 133 -15.63 -21.65 3.86
CA LEU A 133 -16.62 -22.23 2.96
C LEU A 133 -17.48 -21.15 2.28
N ARG A 134 -17.83 -20.07 3.02
CA ARG A 134 -18.52 -18.90 2.45
C ARG A 134 -17.75 -18.29 1.30
N HIS A 135 -16.44 -18.07 1.48
CA HIS A 135 -15.56 -17.56 0.41
C HIS A 135 -15.46 -18.50 -0.78
N VAL A 136 -15.28 -19.81 -0.54
CA VAL A 136 -15.25 -20.83 -1.60
C VAL A 136 -16.56 -20.84 -2.40
N ARG A 137 -17.71 -20.77 -1.75
CA ARG A 137 -19.02 -20.76 -2.43
C ARG A 137 -19.26 -19.47 -3.20
N PHE A 138 -18.78 -18.34 -2.71
CA PHE A 138 -18.95 -17.04 -3.34
C PHE A 138 -18.04 -16.85 -4.55
N PHE A 139 -16.75 -17.08 -4.40
CA PHE A 139 -15.76 -16.88 -5.46
C PHE A 139 -15.64 -18.09 -6.40
N LYS A 140 -15.86 -19.30 -5.89
CA LYS A 140 -15.66 -20.58 -6.54
C LYS A 140 -14.20 -20.88 -6.85
N ASP A 141 -13.53 -20.01 -7.61
CA ASP A 141 -12.14 -20.11 -8.05
C ASP A 141 -11.49 -18.72 -8.22
N ILE A 142 -10.28 -18.69 -8.77
CA ILE A 142 -9.54 -17.45 -9.03
C ILE A 142 -10.25 -16.54 -10.03
N HIS A 143 -10.97 -17.10 -11.02
CA HIS A 143 -11.71 -16.31 -11.99
C HIS A 143 -12.84 -15.54 -11.31
N GLY A 144 -13.53 -16.16 -10.34
CA GLY A 144 -14.53 -15.48 -9.54
C GLY A 144 -13.97 -14.31 -8.72
N ILE A 145 -12.76 -14.42 -8.22
CA ILE A 145 -12.06 -13.30 -7.56
C ILE A 145 -11.77 -12.19 -8.56
N VAL A 146 -11.21 -12.52 -9.73
CA VAL A 146 -10.88 -11.54 -10.77
C VAL A 146 -12.13 -10.77 -11.22
N GLU A 147 -13.21 -11.47 -11.54
CA GLU A 147 -14.48 -10.84 -11.95
C GLU A 147 -15.11 -9.97 -10.86
N HIS A 148 -14.96 -10.38 -9.60
CA HIS A 148 -15.38 -9.57 -8.46
C HIS A 148 -14.56 -8.28 -8.35
N MET A 149 -13.24 -8.37 -8.51
CA MET A 149 -12.35 -7.21 -8.42
C MET A 149 -12.48 -6.25 -9.61
N LYS A 150 -12.90 -6.71 -10.78
CA LYS A 150 -13.30 -5.83 -11.91
C LYS A 150 -14.45 -4.91 -11.50
N LYS A 151 -15.45 -5.41 -10.77
CA LYS A 151 -16.56 -4.59 -10.26
C LYS A 151 -16.09 -3.56 -9.22
N HIS A 152 -15.11 -3.92 -8.39
CA HIS A 152 -14.47 -2.95 -7.50
C HIS A 152 -13.76 -1.86 -8.30
N ALA A 153 -13.02 -2.24 -9.35
CA ALA A 153 -12.33 -1.30 -10.22
C ALA A 153 -13.31 -0.33 -10.91
N ASP A 154 -14.45 -0.82 -11.38
CA ASP A 154 -15.48 0.01 -12.03
C ASP A 154 -16.09 1.06 -11.09
N ILE A 155 -16.13 0.77 -9.79
CA ILE A 155 -16.56 1.72 -8.76
C ILE A 155 -15.44 2.70 -8.37
N LEU A 156 -14.20 2.21 -8.28
CA LEU A 156 -13.08 3.00 -7.75
C LEU A 156 -12.41 3.87 -8.80
N ARG A 157 -12.24 3.34 -10.03
CA ARG A 157 -11.53 4.05 -11.12
C ARG A 157 -12.04 5.47 -11.35
N PRO A 158 -13.35 5.73 -11.57
CA PRO A 158 -13.84 7.10 -11.79
C PRO A 158 -13.53 8.01 -10.61
N LYS A 159 -13.53 7.50 -9.38
CA LYS A 159 -13.19 8.27 -8.18
C LYS A 159 -11.73 8.71 -8.15
N PHE A 160 -10.82 7.81 -8.58
CA PHE A 160 -9.41 8.14 -8.72
C PHE A 160 -9.16 9.15 -9.84
N GLU A 161 -9.81 8.93 -10.98
CA GLU A 161 -9.70 9.81 -12.16
C GLU A 161 -10.19 11.21 -11.83
N THR A 162 -11.33 11.39 -11.14
CA THR A 162 -11.82 12.70 -10.68
C THR A 162 -10.77 13.46 -9.88
N VAL A 163 -10.15 12.82 -8.88
CA VAL A 163 -9.14 13.49 -8.04
C VAL A 163 -7.90 13.83 -8.86
N LEU A 164 -7.40 12.90 -9.68
CA LEU A 164 -6.21 13.11 -10.50
C LEU A 164 -6.42 14.20 -11.54
N GLU A 165 -7.57 14.25 -12.19
CA GLU A 165 -7.93 15.32 -13.16
C GLU A 165 -7.93 16.70 -12.52
N VAL A 166 -8.47 16.84 -11.30
CA VAL A 166 -8.44 18.11 -10.57
C VAL A 166 -7.00 18.49 -10.20
N LEU A 167 -6.20 17.55 -9.70
CA LEU A 167 -4.80 17.81 -9.38
C LEU A 167 -4.00 18.24 -10.61
N ASP A 168 -4.13 17.50 -11.72
CA ASP A 168 -3.42 17.78 -12.97
C ASP A 168 -3.81 19.14 -13.55
N LYS A 169 -5.11 19.46 -13.56
CA LYS A 169 -5.64 20.71 -14.09
C LYS A 169 -5.20 21.92 -13.26
N GLU A 170 -5.25 21.80 -11.94
CA GLU A 170 -5.13 22.96 -11.03
C GLU A 170 -3.72 23.16 -10.47
N LEU A 171 -2.93 22.07 -10.34
CA LEU A 171 -1.58 22.12 -9.79
C LEU A 171 -0.52 21.68 -10.80
N GLY A 172 -0.91 21.06 -11.91
CA GLY A 172 0.01 20.60 -12.93
C GLY A 172 0.90 21.73 -13.46
N GLY A 173 2.22 21.52 -13.47
CA GLY A 173 3.20 22.50 -13.96
C GLY A 173 3.48 23.69 -13.04
N LEU A 174 2.85 23.77 -11.86
CA LEU A 174 3.12 24.84 -10.89
C LEU A 174 4.32 24.57 -9.96
N GLU A 175 4.85 23.32 -9.97
CA GLU A 175 5.98 22.90 -9.12
C GLU A 175 5.75 23.09 -7.60
N ILE A 176 4.50 23.13 -7.18
CA ILE A 176 4.09 23.34 -5.78
C ILE A 176 3.65 22.05 -5.07
N GLY A 177 3.73 20.95 -5.76
CA GLY A 177 3.46 19.61 -5.26
C GLY A 177 3.64 18.58 -6.35
N SER A 178 3.74 17.31 -5.95
CA SER A 178 3.83 16.19 -6.86
C SER A 178 2.93 15.05 -6.39
N TRP A 179 2.48 14.21 -7.30
CA TRP A 179 1.66 13.05 -6.99
C TRP A 179 1.91 11.91 -7.95
N ILE A 180 1.62 10.72 -7.48
CA ILE A 180 1.70 9.52 -8.30
C ILE A 180 0.28 9.14 -8.73
N ALA A 181 0.07 8.92 -10.02
CA ALA A 181 -1.16 8.34 -10.54
C ALA A 181 -1.11 6.81 -10.41
N PRO A 182 -1.77 6.21 -9.40
CA PRO A 182 -1.67 4.78 -9.14
C PRO A 182 -2.48 3.99 -10.18
N ARG A 183 -1.99 2.79 -10.53
CA ARG A 183 -2.72 1.83 -11.38
C ARG A 183 -3.58 0.85 -10.58
N GLY A 184 -3.57 0.98 -9.25
CA GLY A 184 -4.30 0.13 -8.34
C GLY A 184 -4.20 0.58 -6.89
N GLY A 185 -4.80 -0.20 -5.99
CA GLY A 185 -4.83 0.11 -4.57
C GLY A 185 -5.95 1.08 -4.18
N TYR A 186 -5.75 1.78 -3.06
CA TYR A 186 -6.77 2.64 -2.45
C TYR A 186 -6.33 4.09 -2.23
N PHE A 187 -5.09 4.45 -2.60
CA PHE A 187 -4.51 5.71 -2.19
C PHE A 187 -3.82 6.44 -3.34
N ILE A 188 -3.90 7.77 -3.28
CA ILE A 188 -3.05 8.69 -4.03
C ILE A 188 -2.12 9.35 -3.01
N SER A 189 -0.81 9.30 -3.26
CA SER A 189 0.18 10.02 -2.47
C SER A 189 0.45 11.37 -3.09
N PHE A 190 0.29 12.42 -2.32
CA PHE A 190 0.60 13.78 -2.70
C PHE A 190 1.73 14.29 -1.80
N ASP A 191 2.78 14.81 -2.42
CA ASP A 191 3.90 15.44 -1.72
C ASP A 191 3.85 16.96 -2.00
N ALA A 192 3.57 17.74 -0.96
CA ALA A 192 3.65 19.17 -0.96
C ALA A 192 5.11 19.64 -0.82
N LEU A 193 5.35 20.96 -0.87
CA LEU A 193 6.64 21.50 -0.46
C LEU A 193 6.90 21.23 1.03
N ASP A 194 8.16 21.11 1.39
CA ASP A 194 8.60 20.83 2.77
C ASP A 194 7.98 21.80 3.78
N GLY A 195 7.51 21.27 4.91
CA GLY A 195 6.90 22.03 5.98
C GLY A 195 5.41 22.41 5.77
N CYS A 196 4.77 21.93 4.69
CA CYS A 196 3.44 22.40 4.30
C CYS A 196 2.30 21.42 4.60
N ALA A 197 2.56 20.12 4.74
CA ALA A 197 1.51 19.09 4.77
C ALA A 197 0.52 19.29 5.93
N LYS A 198 0.99 19.56 7.15
CA LYS A 198 0.12 19.81 8.32
C LYS A 198 -0.78 21.01 8.13
N ALA A 199 -0.23 22.11 7.59
CA ALA A 199 -0.96 23.33 7.35
C ALA A 199 -2.04 23.12 6.26
N ILE A 200 -1.72 22.40 5.18
CA ILE A 200 -2.67 22.07 4.11
C ILE A 200 -3.82 21.22 4.66
N VAL A 201 -3.51 20.14 5.40
CA VAL A 201 -4.52 19.26 6.00
C VAL A 201 -5.41 20.03 6.99
N ALA A 202 -4.84 20.94 7.78
CA ALA A 202 -5.61 21.80 8.69
C ALA A 202 -6.55 22.74 7.93
N LYS A 203 -6.09 23.38 6.85
CA LYS A 203 -6.93 24.26 6.01
C LYS A 203 -8.05 23.51 5.31
N ALA A 204 -7.77 22.34 4.73
CA ALA A 204 -8.79 21.50 4.14
C ALA A 204 -9.86 21.10 5.17
N LYS A 205 -9.46 20.79 6.41
CA LYS A 205 -10.38 20.45 7.51
C LYS A 205 -11.25 21.65 7.93
N GLU A 206 -10.69 22.85 8.01
CA GLU A 206 -11.45 24.09 8.27
C GLU A 206 -12.56 24.30 7.23
N ALA A 207 -12.32 23.92 5.98
CA ALA A 207 -13.28 23.99 4.87
C ALA A 207 -14.20 22.75 4.76
N GLY A 208 -14.11 21.79 5.72
CA GLY A 208 -14.98 20.62 5.78
C GLY A 208 -14.44 19.35 5.14
N VAL A 209 -13.21 19.36 4.59
CA VAL A 209 -12.57 18.16 3.99
C VAL A 209 -11.63 17.50 4.99
N VAL A 210 -11.99 16.30 5.46
CA VAL A 210 -11.21 15.56 6.44
C VAL A 210 -10.31 14.54 5.72
N LEU A 211 -9.01 14.78 5.80
CA LEU A 211 -7.96 13.89 5.31
C LEU A 211 -7.33 13.09 6.45
N THR A 212 -6.56 12.06 6.10
CA THR A 212 -5.65 11.41 7.06
C THR A 212 -4.67 12.45 7.58
N GLY A 213 -4.41 12.46 8.89
CA GLY A 213 -3.47 13.42 9.49
C GLY A 213 -2.08 13.36 8.84
N ALA A 214 -1.48 14.51 8.57
CA ALA A 214 -0.12 14.57 8.04
C ALA A 214 0.87 13.86 8.98
N GLY A 215 1.80 13.11 8.41
CA GLY A 215 2.74 12.28 9.15
C GLY A 215 2.23 10.87 9.52
N ALA A 216 0.93 10.58 9.42
CA ALA A 216 0.38 9.27 9.78
C ALA A 216 0.91 8.10 8.91
N THR A 217 1.54 8.40 7.80
CA THR A 217 2.17 7.43 6.88
C THR A 217 3.62 7.11 7.25
N PHE A 218 4.16 7.78 8.26
CA PHE A 218 5.54 7.63 8.73
C PHE A 218 5.60 6.99 10.12
N PRO A 219 6.72 6.34 10.46
CA PRO A 219 6.96 5.82 11.81
C PRO A 219 6.80 6.92 12.86
N TYR A 220 6.16 6.57 13.98
CA TYR A 220 5.86 7.50 15.08
C TYR A 220 4.99 8.73 14.69
N GLY A 221 4.35 8.70 13.53
CA GLY A 221 3.55 9.82 13.04
C GLY A 221 4.36 11.06 12.67
N LYS A 222 5.64 10.91 12.37
CA LYS A 222 6.57 12.00 12.09
C LYS A 222 7.12 11.89 10.67
N ASP A 223 6.61 12.74 9.79
CA ASP A 223 7.21 13.00 8.49
C ASP A 223 8.36 14.00 8.68
N PRO A 224 9.62 13.63 8.37
CA PRO A 224 10.76 14.54 8.54
C PRO A 224 10.67 15.80 7.67
N HIS A 225 10.00 15.72 6.53
CA HIS A 225 9.82 16.82 5.59
C HIS A 225 8.49 17.56 5.77
N ASP A 226 7.54 17.00 6.53
CA ASP A 226 6.17 17.52 6.63
C ASP A 226 5.56 17.85 5.26
N SER A 227 5.70 16.91 4.31
CA SER A 227 5.33 17.08 2.89
C SER A 227 4.27 16.09 2.44
N ASN A 228 4.22 14.87 2.99
CA ASN A 228 3.36 13.81 2.47
C ASN A 228 1.93 13.87 2.99
N ILE A 229 0.98 13.82 2.06
CA ILE A 229 -0.47 13.76 2.31
C ILE A 229 -1.05 12.57 1.57
N ARG A 230 -1.72 11.68 2.31
CA ARG A 230 -2.42 10.53 1.74
C ARG A 230 -3.87 10.88 1.44
N ILE A 231 -4.27 10.76 0.17
CA ILE A 231 -5.65 10.93 -0.30
C ILE A 231 -6.28 9.55 -0.50
N ALA A 232 -7.48 9.34 0.06
CA ALA A 232 -8.23 8.08 -0.03
C ALA A 232 -9.59 8.31 -0.68
N PRO A 233 -9.72 8.25 -2.02
CA PRO A 233 -10.94 8.64 -2.73
C PRO A 233 -12.05 7.57 -2.70
N SER A 234 -11.88 6.48 -1.97
CA SER A 234 -12.77 5.30 -2.08
C SER A 234 -14.17 5.49 -1.53
N TYR A 235 -14.36 6.33 -0.50
CA TYR A 235 -15.66 6.46 0.21
C TYR A 235 -16.63 7.44 -0.44
N PRO A 236 -16.29 8.73 -0.73
CA PRO A 236 -17.25 9.71 -1.24
C PRO A 236 -17.75 9.38 -2.64
N THR A 237 -18.84 10.03 -3.07
CA THR A 237 -19.28 9.99 -4.46
C THR A 237 -18.34 10.77 -5.37
N PRO A 238 -18.37 10.58 -6.71
CA PRO A 238 -17.56 11.39 -7.63
C PRO A 238 -17.81 12.91 -7.47
N GLU A 239 -19.06 13.34 -7.28
CA GLU A 239 -19.43 14.73 -7.10
C GLU A 239 -18.89 15.32 -5.79
N GLU A 240 -18.94 14.55 -4.71
CA GLU A 240 -18.32 14.92 -3.43
C GLU A 240 -16.79 14.99 -3.54
N LEU A 241 -16.19 14.10 -4.34
CA LEU A 241 -14.74 14.09 -4.56
C LEU A 241 -14.27 15.28 -5.38
N GLU A 242 -15.01 15.70 -6.39
CA GLU A 242 -14.70 16.90 -7.16
C GLU A 242 -14.64 18.12 -6.24
N MET A 243 -15.67 18.35 -5.43
CA MET A 243 -15.67 19.41 -4.43
C MET A 243 -14.54 19.31 -3.42
N ALA A 244 -14.28 18.08 -2.92
CA ALA A 244 -13.22 17.87 -1.94
C ALA A 244 -11.82 18.11 -2.54
N ALA A 245 -11.61 17.72 -3.79
CA ALA A 245 -10.37 17.95 -4.51
C ALA A 245 -10.16 19.44 -4.79
N ASP A 246 -11.20 20.18 -5.17
CA ASP A 246 -11.13 21.63 -5.34
C ASP A 246 -10.75 22.35 -4.04
N ILE A 247 -11.38 21.97 -2.92
CA ILE A 247 -11.05 22.50 -1.59
C ILE A 247 -9.61 22.16 -1.21
N PHE A 248 -9.17 20.93 -1.49
CA PHE A 248 -7.80 20.50 -1.24
C PHE A 248 -6.80 21.35 -2.04
N VAL A 249 -7.03 21.52 -3.33
CA VAL A 249 -6.18 22.36 -4.22
C VAL A 249 -6.13 23.81 -3.75
N LEU A 250 -7.29 24.39 -3.38
CA LEU A 250 -7.33 25.73 -2.82
C LEU A 250 -6.54 25.83 -1.50
N SER A 251 -6.61 24.79 -0.66
CA SER A 251 -5.83 24.73 0.57
C SER A 251 -4.33 24.68 0.31
N VAL A 252 -3.89 23.92 -0.70
CA VAL A 252 -2.49 23.88 -1.15
C VAL A 252 -2.04 25.28 -1.62
N LYS A 253 -2.78 25.89 -2.55
CA LYS A 253 -2.46 27.23 -3.09
C LYS A 253 -2.42 28.29 -1.99
N LEU A 254 -3.38 28.26 -1.06
CA LEU A 254 -3.47 29.24 0.04
C LEU A 254 -2.28 29.12 1.01
N VAL A 255 -1.95 27.92 1.46
CA VAL A 255 -0.83 27.70 2.39
C VAL A 255 0.47 28.18 1.76
N LEU A 256 0.70 27.86 0.49
CA LEU A 256 1.93 28.25 -0.20
C LEU A 256 2.00 29.74 -0.51
N SER A 257 0.86 30.40 -0.74
CA SER A 257 0.83 31.86 -0.89
C SER A 257 1.20 32.58 0.41
N LEU A 258 0.89 32.01 1.57
CA LEU A 258 1.21 32.56 2.89
C LEU A 258 2.69 32.38 3.29
N ILE A 259 3.39 31.39 2.70
CA ILE A 259 4.80 31.13 2.97
C ILE A 259 5.73 31.99 2.11
N HIS A 260 5.24 32.46 0.97
CA HIS A 260 6.00 33.32 0.05
C HIS A 260 5.75 34.84 0.24
N ILE A 261 5.04 35.22 1.29
CA ILE A 261 4.95 36.60 1.77
C ILE A 261 5.88 36.79 2.97
#